data_1df7b28a69924198f5f3bad20ed9351f
#
_entry.id   1df7b28a69924198f5f3bad20ed9351f
#
_cell.length_a   1.000
_cell.length_b   1.000
_cell.length_c   1.000
_cell.angle_alpha   90.00
_cell.angle_beta   90.00
_cell.angle_gamma   90.00
#
_symmetry.space_group_name_H-M   'P 1'
#
loop_
_entity.id
_entity.type
_entity.pdbx_description
1 polymer ?
#
loop_
_entity_poly.entity_id
_entity_poly.type
_entity_poly.pdbx_seq_one_letter_code
_entity_poly.pdbx_strand_id
1 'polypeptide(L)'
;MIDEYISGSAAQLVERSRKLIALIPRDLPRIYDGLSHRCRQEIAAALAALRLVSEDQTLLAPQNRSTRLRAFRRIVGDLDSLESTGIAALSRAHSDDHRLNQLVARIASEIRYPLPAPTCTTLSHDYFYINPQLGLMFLPLAEGHFSLHLPDIYHELAHPLLIPQHDPLIEPFQDQYAQAIALCLQYTRSEISRLERGKSPEGSRIALRAWESSWVRGWMAEFFCDLFAVFTVGPAFAWSHLHLSLKRGGDPFQVPAYSASSHPPDNARMSVLLNGLQLCGFANEASRIQEMWRSCISRVCYESQPDYHVCFPKGLLSRIAEMAFIGAKDININLVTLGDVKTVASKLNKAWELFWQDPAQFSVREKALMTEIFEG
;
A
#
# COMPACT_ATOMS: atom_id res chain seq x y z
N MET A 1 -40.35 17.57 2.18
CA MET A 1 -39.81 16.55 3.13
C MET A 1 -38.36 16.18 2.85
N ILE A 2 -37.98 15.51 1.72
CA ILE A 2 -36.55 15.16 1.47
C ILE A 2 -35.66 16.41 1.31
N ASP A 3 -36.15 17.42 0.60
CA ASP A 3 -35.38 18.65 0.38
C ASP A 3 -35.16 19.43 1.69
N GLU A 4 -36.16 19.49 2.56
CA GLU A 4 -36.08 20.06 3.91
C GLU A 4 -35.09 19.28 4.80
N TYR A 5 -35.15 17.93 4.71
CA TYR A 5 -34.21 17.06 5.41
C TYR A 5 -32.75 17.32 4.97
N ILE A 6 -32.49 17.37 3.65
CA ILE A 6 -31.13 17.65 3.13
C ILE A 6 -30.65 19.03 3.60
N SER A 7 -31.50 20.06 3.56
CA SER A 7 -31.14 21.39 4.00
C SER A 7 -30.85 21.47 5.50
N GLY A 8 -31.69 20.85 6.34
CA GLY A 8 -31.45 20.77 7.79
C GLY A 8 -30.21 19.97 8.14
N SER A 9 -29.99 18.81 7.48
CA SER A 9 -28.82 17.98 7.69
C SER A 9 -27.54 18.65 7.18
N ALA A 10 -27.59 19.40 6.07
CA ALA A 10 -26.45 20.18 5.58
C ALA A 10 -26.00 21.23 6.61
N ALA A 11 -26.95 21.91 7.27
CA ALA A 11 -26.62 22.85 8.35
C ALA A 11 -25.93 22.16 9.53
N GLN A 12 -26.34 20.96 9.92
CA GLN A 12 -25.68 20.16 10.94
C GLN A 12 -24.26 19.73 10.51
N LEU A 13 -24.06 19.36 9.23
CA LEU A 13 -22.74 19.00 8.71
C LEU A 13 -21.79 20.20 8.67
N VAL A 14 -22.28 21.40 8.42
CA VAL A 14 -21.49 22.65 8.54
C VAL A 14 -21.00 22.82 9.99
N GLU A 15 -21.86 22.62 10.98
CA GLU A 15 -21.47 22.70 12.38
C GLU A 15 -20.50 21.58 12.79
N ARG A 16 -20.74 20.35 12.31
CA ARG A 16 -19.80 19.24 12.48
C ARG A 16 -18.41 19.56 11.92
N SER A 17 -18.36 20.13 10.70
CA SER A 17 -17.10 20.54 10.07
C SER A 17 -16.32 21.56 10.91
N ARG A 18 -17.01 22.52 11.52
CA ARG A 18 -16.39 23.48 12.44
C ARG A 18 -15.82 22.80 13.69
N LYS A 19 -16.55 21.83 14.25
CA LYS A 19 -16.08 21.03 15.39
C LYS A 19 -14.87 20.20 15.03
N LEU A 20 -14.84 19.57 13.84
CA LEU A 20 -13.69 18.82 13.36
C LEU A 20 -12.43 19.68 13.26
N ILE A 21 -12.55 20.91 12.74
CA ILE A 21 -11.41 21.86 12.73
C ILE A 21 -10.92 22.17 14.15
N ALA A 22 -11.84 22.32 15.11
CA ALA A 22 -11.50 22.65 16.49
C ALA A 22 -10.83 21.48 17.23
N LEU A 23 -11.03 20.23 16.79
CA LEU A 23 -10.37 19.04 17.33
C LEU A 23 -8.90 18.91 16.90
N ILE A 24 -8.45 19.63 15.86
CA ILE A 24 -7.05 19.63 15.46
C ILE A 24 -6.24 20.43 16.49
N PRO A 25 -5.30 19.81 17.24
CA PRO A 25 -4.50 20.53 18.21
C PRO A 25 -3.67 21.65 17.57
N ARG A 26 -3.43 22.72 18.32
CA ARG A 26 -2.64 23.87 17.84
C ARG A 26 -1.14 23.67 17.99
N ASP A 27 -0.74 22.87 18.98
CA ASP A 27 0.66 22.68 19.37
C ASP A 27 1.24 21.36 18.89
N LEU A 28 0.84 20.94 17.67
CA LEU A 28 1.40 19.73 17.05
C LEU A 28 2.85 20.01 16.55
N PRO A 29 3.76 19.04 16.67
CA PRO A 29 5.05 19.09 16.02
C PRO A 29 4.94 19.31 14.51
N ARG A 30 5.91 20.02 13.91
CA ARG A 30 5.92 20.38 12.48
C ARG A 30 5.72 19.20 11.53
N ILE A 31 6.09 18.00 11.96
CA ILE A 31 5.91 16.77 11.19
C ILE A 31 4.44 16.49 10.82
N TYR A 32 3.48 17.06 11.58
CA TYR A 32 2.05 16.95 11.33
C TYR A 32 1.48 18.09 10.47
N ASP A 33 2.28 19.12 10.11
CA ASP A 33 1.80 20.28 9.36
C ASP A 33 1.15 19.87 8.03
N GLY A 34 1.77 18.95 7.31
CA GLY A 34 1.25 18.42 6.04
C GLY A 34 -0.12 17.76 6.19
N LEU A 35 -0.28 16.88 7.19
CA LEU A 35 -1.56 16.22 7.46
C LEU A 35 -2.61 17.23 7.92
N SER A 36 -2.25 18.14 8.86
CA SER A 36 -3.15 19.19 9.35
C SER A 36 -3.64 20.09 8.21
N HIS A 37 -2.74 20.47 7.30
CA HIS A 37 -3.09 21.26 6.13
C HIS A 37 -4.07 20.54 5.22
N ARG A 38 -3.80 19.27 4.86
CA ARG A 38 -4.70 18.45 4.03
C ARG A 38 -6.07 18.26 4.68
N CYS A 39 -6.14 17.94 5.97
CA CYS A 39 -7.42 17.83 6.68
C CYS A 39 -8.23 19.12 6.61
N ARG A 40 -7.59 20.29 6.78
CA ARG A 40 -8.26 21.59 6.66
C ARG A 40 -8.74 21.87 5.24
N GLN A 41 -7.97 21.48 4.21
CA GLN A 41 -8.37 21.60 2.80
C GLN A 41 -9.59 20.73 2.50
N GLU A 42 -9.60 19.46 2.95
CA GLU A 42 -10.73 18.55 2.76
C GLU A 42 -12.00 19.08 3.45
N ILE A 43 -11.89 19.62 4.67
CA ILE A 43 -13.03 20.25 5.35
C ILE A 43 -13.51 21.47 4.56
N ALA A 44 -12.61 22.29 4.04
CA ALA A 44 -12.99 23.46 3.24
C ALA A 44 -13.70 23.04 1.94
N ALA A 45 -13.23 21.99 1.27
CA ALA A 45 -13.88 21.42 0.10
C ALA A 45 -15.28 20.88 0.43
N ALA A 46 -15.43 20.15 1.54
CA ALA A 46 -16.73 19.66 2.02
C ALA A 46 -17.70 20.82 2.32
N LEU A 47 -17.23 21.90 2.96
CA LEU A 47 -18.04 23.10 3.23
C LEU A 47 -18.49 23.79 1.94
N ALA A 48 -17.62 23.91 0.94
CA ALA A 48 -17.96 24.45 -0.38
C ALA A 48 -19.02 23.57 -1.08
N ALA A 49 -18.84 22.24 -1.05
CA ALA A 49 -19.79 21.29 -1.60
C ALA A 49 -21.17 21.33 -0.89
N LEU A 50 -21.20 21.50 0.44
CA LEU A 50 -22.43 21.67 1.21
C LEU A 50 -23.20 22.93 0.80
N ARG A 51 -22.49 24.06 0.51
CA ARG A 51 -23.12 25.27 -0.03
C ARG A 51 -23.76 25.00 -1.38
N LEU A 52 -23.06 24.33 -2.31
CA LEU A 52 -23.65 23.96 -3.61
C LEU A 52 -24.90 23.11 -3.46
N VAL A 53 -24.90 22.07 -2.60
CA VAL A 53 -26.05 21.23 -2.33
C VAL A 53 -27.23 22.04 -1.76
N SER A 54 -26.98 23.12 -1.03
CA SER A 54 -27.99 23.95 -0.38
C SER A 54 -28.48 25.13 -1.22
N GLU A 55 -27.67 25.69 -2.12
CA GLU A 55 -27.91 26.98 -2.77
C GLU A 55 -27.96 26.91 -4.31
N ASP A 56 -27.37 25.85 -4.93
CA ASP A 56 -27.30 25.74 -6.39
C ASP A 56 -28.67 25.44 -7.00
N GLN A 57 -29.19 26.36 -7.82
CA GLN A 57 -30.52 26.28 -8.45
C GLN A 57 -30.66 25.05 -9.34
N THR A 58 -29.56 24.61 -9.96
CA THR A 58 -29.54 23.39 -10.79
C THR A 58 -29.79 22.14 -9.94
N LEU A 59 -29.10 22.03 -8.78
CA LEU A 59 -29.29 20.91 -7.85
C LEU A 59 -30.62 20.97 -7.13
N LEU A 60 -31.21 22.15 -6.91
CA LEU A 60 -32.50 22.35 -6.28
C LEU A 60 -33.66 22.03 -7.23
N ALA A 61 -33.43 22.00 -8.55
CA ALA A 61 -34.46 21.71 -9.53
C ALA A 61 -35.08 20.30 -9.30
N PRO A 62 -36.40 20.12 -9.42
CA PRO A 62 -37.13 18.87 -9.14
C PRO A 62 -36.56 17.64 -9.86
N GLN A 63 -36.09 17.80 -11.09
CA GLN A 63 -35.50 16.72 -11.91
C GLN A 63 -34.15 16.24 -11.38
N ASN A 64 -33.43 17.03 -10.55
CA ASN A 64 -32.09 16.76 -10.06
C ASN A 64 -32.06 16.26 -8.60
N ARG A 65 -33.19 15.94 -8.00
CA ARG A 65 -33.30 15.47 -6.60
C ARG A 65 -32.41 14.26 -6.28
N SER A 66 -32.34 13.29 -7.16
CA SER A 66 -31.48 12.11 -6.97
C SER A 66 -30.00 12.44 -7.04
N THR A 67 -29.60 13.38 -7.90
CA THR A 67 -28.23 13.89 -8.01
C THR A 67 -27.84 14.66 -6.76
N ARG A 68 -28.73 15.54 -6.27
CA ARG A 68 -28.56 16.28 -5.02
C ARG A 68 -28.37 15.34 -3.82
N LEU A 69 -29.20 14.30 -3.70
CA LEU A 69 -29.08 13.32 -2.62
C LEU A 69 -27.77 12.52 -2.71
N ARG A 70 -27.33 12.12 -3.91
CA ARG A 70 -26.05 11.45 -4.09
C ARG A 70 -24.88 12.34 -3.70
N ALA A 71 -24.88 13.61 -4.12
CA ALA A 71 -23.87 14.59 -3.73
C ALA A 71 -23.82 14.77 -2.21
N PHE A 72 -24.97 14.94 -1.57
CA PHE A 72 -25.08 15.02 -0.11
C PHE A 72 -24.47 13.79 0.58
N ARG A 73 -24.86 12.57 0.17
CA ARG A 73 -24.33 11.32 0.74
C ARG A 73 -22.83 11.18 0.57
N ARG A 74 -22.28 11.63 -0.56
CA ARG A 74 -20.85 11.64 -0.78
C ARG A 74 -20.15 12.54 0.24
N ILE A 75 -20.64 13.77 0.45
CA ILE A 75 -20.07 14.70 1.43
C ILE A 75 -20.12 14.10 2.85
N VAL A 76 -21.22 13.42 3.23
CA VAL A 76 -21.30 12.71 4.51
C VAL A 76 -20.19 11.67 4.62
N GLY A 77 -20.04 10.81 3.60
CA GLY A 77 -19.00 9.78 3.60
C GLY A 77 -17.59 10.34 3.65
N ASP A 78 -17.32 11.43 2.92
CA ASP A 78 -16.01 12.10 2.92
C ASP A 78 -15.69 12.67 4.32
N LEU A 79 -16.65 13.30 5.00
CA LEU A 79 -16.49 13.80 6.37
C LEU A 79 -16.34 12.66 7.40
N ASP A 80 -17.10 11.56 7.26
CA ASP A 80 -16.98 10.39 8.13
C ASP A 80 -15.58 9.76 8.01
N SER A 81 -15.10 9.60 6.79
CA SER A 81 -13.76 9.10 6.51
C SER A 81 -12.68 10.01 7.09
N LEU A 82 -12.80 11.32 6.88
CA LEU A 82 -11.83 12.30 7.38
C LEU A 82 -11.78 12.34 8.91
N GLU A 83 -12.95 12.25 9.57
CA GLU A 83 -13.04 12.21 11.05
C GLU A 83 -12.39 10.96 11.63
N SER A 84 -12.70 9.79 11.06
CA SER A 84 -12.19 8.50 11.55
C SER A 84 -10.71 8.26 11.25
N THR A 85 -10.14 9.00 10.30
CA THR A 85 -8.73 8.85 9.88
C THR A 85 -7.89 10.06 10.28
N GLY A 86 -7.86 11.10 9.43
CA GLY A 86 -6.97 12.26 9.59
C GLY A 86 -7.17 13.04 10.88
N ILE A 87 -8.43 13.35 11.23
CA ILE A 87 -8.74 14.09 12.48
C ILE A 87 -8.45 13.22 13.71
N ALA A 88 -8.82 11.94 13.68
CA ALA A 88 -8.51 11.01 14.76
C ALA A 88 -7.01 10.89 14.99
N ALA A 89 -6.21 10.79 13.92
CA ALA A 89 -4.75 10.74 14.00
C ALA A 89 -4.16 12.01 14.63
N LEU A 90 -4.61 13.21 14.18
CA LEU A 90 -4.12 14.48 14.72
C LEU A 90 -4.54 14.69 16.19
N SER A 91 -5.78 14.33 16.55
CA SER A 91 -6.32 14.54 17.91
C SER A 91 -5.77 13.55 18.94
N ARG A 92 -5.21 12.43 18.51
CA ARG A 92 -4.69 11.34 19.35
C ARG A 92 -3.19 11.09 19.13
N ALA A 93 -2.47 12.06 18.53
CA ALA A 93 -1.03 11.93 18.32
C ALA A 93 -0.30 11.61 19.63
N HIS A 94 0.50 10.55 19.62
CA HIS A 94 1.19 9.97 20.76
C HIS A 94 2.71 10.08 20.60
N SER A 95 3.48 9.84 21.68
CA SER A 95 4.95 9.85 21.63
C SER A 95 5.52 8.81 20.66
N ASP A 96 4.88 7.63 20.57
CA ASP A 96 5.30 6.58 19.64
C ASP A 96 5.05 6.98 18.18
N ASP A 97 3.94 7.68 17.90
CA ASP A 97 3.71 8.26 16.57
C ASP A 97 4.82 9.25 16.20
N HIS A 98 5.31 10.07 17.15
CA HIS A 98 6.42 10.99 16.89
C HIS A 98 7.70 10.26 16.49
N ARG A 99 8.06 9.19 17.20
CA ARG A 99 9.24 8.37 16.88
C ARG A 99 9.11 7.71 15.52
N LEU A 100 7.96 7.14 15.21
CA LEU A 100 7.67 6.53 13.90
C LEU A 100 7.71 7.56 12.78
N ASN A 101 7.16 8.74 12.98
CA ASN A 101 7.21 9.83 12.01
C ASN A 101 8.66 10.28 11.74
N GLN A 102 9.52 10.34 12.75
CA GLN A 102 10.95 10.62 12.59
C GLN A 102 11.64 9.51 11.79
N LEU A 103 11.33 8.25 12.08
CA LEU A 103 11.86 7.10 11.35
C LEU A 103 11.44 7.15 9.87
N VAL A 104 10.15 7.37 9.57
CA VAL A 104 9.65 7.43 8.20
C VAL A 104 10.23 8.62 7.44
N ALA A 105 10.38 9.78 8.08
CA ALA A 105 11.04 10.93 7.47
C ALA A 105 12.52 10.63 7.13
N ARG A 106 13.23 9.90 8.00
CA ARG A 106 14.61 9.45 7.74
C ARG A 106 14.65 8.43 6.61
N ILE A 107 13.80 7.42 6.61
CA ILE A 107 13.68 6.44 5.51
C ILE A 107 13.47 7.18 4.19
N ALA A 108 12.48 8.10 4.14
CA ALA A 108 12.17 8.86 2.94
C ALA A 108 13.39 9.67 2.44
N SER A 109 14.15 10.27 3.37
CA SER A 109 15.39 10.99 3.04
C SER A 109 16.49 10.05 2.51
N GLU A 110 16.71 8.90 3.17
CA GLU A 110 17.72 7.92 2.79
C GLU A 110 17.47 7.36 1.38
N ILE A 111 16.22 7.06 1.05
CA ILE A 111 15.86 6.53 -0.27
C ILE A 111 15.64 7.61 -1.33
N ARG A 112 15.76 8.89 -0.99
CA ARG A 112 15.39 10.03 -1.86
C ARG A 112 13.95 9.92 -2.36
N TYR A 113 13.03 9.67 -1.44
CA TYR A 113 11.62 9.54 -1.78
C TYR A 113 11.11 10.83 -2.46
N PRO A 114 10.47 10.75 -3.65
CA PRO A 114 10.17 11.93 -4.47
C PRO A 114 9.00 12.77 -3.96
N LEU A 115 8.15 12.20 -3.08
CA LEU A 115 7.00 12.89 -2.51
C LEU A 115 7.28 13.29 -1.05
N PRO A 116 6.46 14.18 -0.45
CA PRO A 116 6.52 14.42 0.99
C PRO A 116 6.34 13.12 1.77
N ALA A 117 7.15 12.90 2.81
CA ALA A 117 7.01 11.74 3.68
C ALA A 117 5.60 11.73 4.31
N PRO A 118 4.90 10.57 4.32
CA PRO A 118 3.60 10.47 4.95
C PRO A 118 3.70 10.66 6.46
N THR A 119 2.62 11.16 7.07
CA THR A 119 2.47 11.17 8.52
C THR A 119 2.06 9.77 8.99
N CYS A 120 2.64 9.29 10.09
CA CYS A 120 2.31 7.98 10.68
C CYS A 120 1.45 8.12 11.91
N THR A 121 0.57 7.14 12.11
CA THR A 121 -0.24 6.96 13.32
C THR A 121 -0.34 5.49 13.68
N THR A 122 -0.42 5.20 14.98
CA THR A 122 -0.59 3.84 15.51
C THR A 122 -2.05 3.43 15.69
N LEU A 123 -2.95 4.00 14.89
CA LEU A 123 -4.40 3.75 14.95
C LEU A 123 -4.89 2.66 13.98
N SER A 124 -4.01 1.83 13.43
CA SER A 124 -4.45 0.74 12.55
C SER A 124 -5.24 -0.32 13.31
N HIS A 125 -6.35 -0.76 12.70
CA HIS A 125 -7.12 -1.93 13.14
C HIS A 125 -6.70 -3.21 12.39
N ASP A 126 -6.05 -3.03 11.25
CA ASP A 126 -5.51 -4.10 10.40
C ASP A 126 -3.98 -4.14 10.52
N TYR A 127 -3.32 -4.55 9.45
CA TYR A 127 -1.88 -4.51 9.33
C TYR A 127 -1.40 -3.11 8.90
N PHE A 128 -0.19 -2.95 8.35
CA PHE A 128 0.26 -1.69 7.77
C PHE A 128 -0.64 -1.32 6.58
N TYR A 129 -0.99 -0.07 6.45
CA TYR A 129 -1.63 0.49 5.25
C TYR A 129 -1.48 2.00 5.21
N ILE A 130 -1.64 2.58 4.02
CA ILE A 130 -1.59 4.02 3.83
C ILE A 130 -2.89 4.54 3.23
N ASN A 131 -3.33 5.71 3.67
CA ASN A 131 -4.26 6.55 2.94
C ASN A 131 -3.46 7.54 2.10
N PRO A 132 -3.28 7.30 0.79
CA PRO A 132 -2.37 8.11 -0.01
C PRO A 132 -2.87 9.53 -0.24
N GLN A 133 -4.19 9.76 -0.24
CA GLN A 133 -4.81 11.07 -0.44
C GLN A 133 -4.49 12.01 0.73
N LEU A 134 -4.53 11.50 1.96
CA LEU A 134 -4.14 12.23 3.15
C LEU A 134 -2.63 12.18 3.40
N GLY A 135 -1.87 11.32 2.72
CA GLY A 135 -0.48 11.01 3.05
C GLY A 135 -0.37 10.56 4.51
N LEU A 136 -1.27 9.66 4.93
CA LEU A 136 -1.37 9.16 6.30
C LEU A 136 -1.17 7.65 6.30
N MET A 137 -0.11 7.20 6.96
CA MET A 137 0.25 5.79 7.12
C MET A 137 -0.23 5.30 8.49
N PHE A 138 -0.86 4.14 8.50
CA PHE A 138 -1.39 3.49 9.69
C PHE A 138 -0.56 2.25 10.01
N LEU A 139 -0.11 2.18 11.26
CA LEU A 139 0.60 1.04 11.80
C LEU A 139 -0.22 0.40 12.93
N PRO A 140 -0.17 -0.92 13.11
CA PRO A 140 -0.73 -1.55 14.31
C PRO A 140 0.02 -1.06 15.57
N LEU A 141 -0.70 -0.91 16.67
CA LEU A 141 -0.23 -0.27 17.91
C LEU A 141 1.12 -0.82 18.41
N ALA A 142 1.34 -2.12 18.30
CA ALA A 142 2.56 -2.76 18.78
C ALA A 142 3.59 -3.08 17.68
N GLU A 143 3.19 -3.20 16.42
CA GLU A 143 4.06 -3.71 15.33
C GLU A 143 5.22 -2.75 15.01
N GLY A 144 5.04 -1.45 15.23
CA GLY A 144 6.12 -0.46 15.11
C GLY A 144 7.29 -0.63 16.10
N HIS A 145 7.14 -1.51 17.10
CA HIS A 145 8.18 -1.84 18.07
C HIS A 145 9.01 -3.07 17.69
N PHE A 146 8.75 -3.71 16.53
CA PHE A 146 9.44 -4.91 16.09
C PHE A 146 10.17 -4.67 14.77
N SER A 147 11.49 -4.83 14.79
CA SER A 147 12.36 -4.57 13.63
C SER A 147 12.01 -5.41 12.41
N LEU A 148 11.51 -6.64 12.62
CA LEU A 148 11.17 -7.57 11.54
C LEU A 148 9.94 -7.16 10.75
N HIS A 149 9.11 -6.25 11.28
CA HIS A 149 7.89 -5.76 10.63
C HIS A 149 8.07 -4.38 9.98
N LEU A 150 9.09 -3.61 10.39
CA LEU A 150 9.35 -2.28 9.83
C LEU A 150 9.64 -2.23 8.32
N PRO A 151 10.12 -3.31 7.66
CA PRO A 151 10.26 -3.31 6.20
C PRO A 151 8.96 -3.01 5.44
N ASP A 152 7.79 -3.28 6.03
CA ASP A 152 6.49 -3.00 5.41
C ASP A 152 6.23 -1.49 5.22
N ILE A 153 6.91 -0.62 5.99
CA ILE A 153 6.90 0.85 5.77
C ILE A 153 7.33 1.18 4.33
N TYR A 154 8.34 0.49 3.79
CA TYR A 154 8.83 0.75 2.44
C TYR A 154 7.81 0.35 1.37
N HIS A 155 7.01 -0.71 1.60
CA HIS A 155 5.90 -1.09 0.74
C HIS A 155 4.82 0.00 0.73
N GLU A 156 4.44 0.49 1.90
CA GLU A 156 3.41 1.52 2.02
C GLU A 156 3.84 2.86 1.39
N LEU A 157 5.13 3.18 1.39
CA LEU A 157 5.67 4.36 0.71
C LEU A 157 5.47 4.31 -0.82
N ALA A 158 5.28 3.15 -1.41
CA ALA A 158 5.09 3.04 -2.86
C ALA A 158 3.66 3.35 -3.32
N HIS A 159 2.64 3.09 -2.51
CA HIS A 159 1.24 3.32 -2.90
C HIS A 159 0.96 4.75 -3.39
N PRO A 160 1.44 5.83 -2.73
CA PRO A 160 1.26 7.19 -3.23
C PRO A 160 1.89 7.46 -4.60
N LEU A 161 2.96 6.75 -4.96
CA LEU A 161 3.61 6.88 -6.26
C LEU A 161 2.75 6.36 -7.42
N LEU A 162 1.79 5.48 -7.12
CA LEU A 162 0.92 4.83 -8.13
C LEU A 162 -0.39 5.59 -8.35
N ILE A 163 -0.72 6.57 -7.51
CA ILE A 163 -1.94 7.36 -7.69
C ILE A 163 -1.74 8.33 -8.86
N PRO A 164 -2.71 8.38 -9.80
CA PRO A 164 -2.65 9.32 -10.90
C PRO A 164 -2.60 10.78 -10.39
N GLN A 165 -1.46 11.41 -10.57
CA GLN A 165 -1.24 12.83 -10.29
C GLN A 165 -0.22 13.35 -11.31
N HIS A 166 -0.40 14.58 -11.74
CA HIS A 166 0.53 15.23 -12.69
C HIS A 166 1.76 15.77 -11.94
N ASP A 167 2.60 14.86 -11.48
CA ASP A 167 3.88 15.20 -10.85
C ASP A 167 5.03 14.62 -11.69
N PRO A 168 5.84 15.47 -12.36
CA PRO A 168 6.94 15.01 -13.20
C PRO A 168 7.99 14.16 -12.45
N LEU A 169 8.06 14.28 -11.13
CA LEU A 169 9.02 13.50 -10.32
C LEU A 169 8.68 12.02 -10.25
N ILE A 170 7.42 11.64 -10.44
CA ILE A 170 6.95 10.24 -10.34
C ILE A 170 6.38 9.70 -11.66
N GLU A 171 6.18 10.57 -12.67
CA GLU A 171 5.63 10.19 -13.97
C GLU A 171 6.36 8.98 -14.60
N PRO A 172 7.71 8.87 -14.60
CA PRO A 172 8.39 7.71 -15.17
C PRO A 172 8.03 6.39 -14.47
N PHE A 173 7.80 6.38 -13.17
CA PHE A 173 7.36 5.21 -12.43
C PHE A 173 5.92 4.83 -12.77
N GLN A 174 5.04 5.83 -12.88
CA GLN A 174 3.64 5.65 -13.30
C GLN A 174 3.53 5.14 -14.74
N ASP A 175 4.39 5.59 -15.63
CA ASP A 175 4.45 5.11 -17.02
C ASP A 175 4.81 3.62 -17.09
N GLN A 176 5.81 3.18 -16.31
CA GLN A 176 6.15 1.76 -16.22
C GLN A 176 5.01 0.94 -15.61
N TYR A 177 4.34 1.47 -14.60
CA TYR A 177 3.16 0.85 -14.01
C TYR A 177 2.02 0.70 -15.03
N ALA A 178 1.71 1.74 -15.78
CA ALA A 178 0.68 1.71 -16.83
C ALA A 178 1.02 0.71 -17.96
N GLN A 179 2.29 0.67 -18.38
CA GLN A 179 2.78 -0.29 -19.38
C GLN A 179 2.68 -1.74 -18.84
N ALA A 180 2.99 -1.99 -17.57
CA ALA A 180 2.85 -3.30 -16.96
C ALA A 180 1.38 -3.76 -16.92
N ILE A 181 0.45 -2.86 -16.58
CA ILE A 181 -0.99 -3.15 -16.69
C ILE A 181 -1.37 -3.50 -18.13
N ALA A 182 -0.94 -2.73 -19.13
CA ALA A 182 -1.23 -2.98 -20.53
C ALA A 182 -0.69 -4.36 -20.98
N LEU A 183 0.51 -4.74 -20.55
CA LEU A 183 1.10 -6.06 -20.80
C LEU A 183 0.25 -7.19 -20.22
N CYS A 184 -0.20 -7.05 -18.97
CA CYS A 184 -1.07 -8.05 -18.32
C CYS A 184 -2.42 -8.17 -18.99
N LEU A 185 -3.03 -7.04 -19.39
CA LEU A 185 -4.29 -7.04 -20.15
C LEU A 185 -4.13 -7.74 -21.49
N GLN A 186 -3.05 -7.48 -22.22
CA GLN A 186 -2.76 -8.15 -23.49
C GLN A 186 -2.63 -9.66 -23.28
N TYR A 187 -1.87 -10.09 -22.28
CA TYR A 187 -1.71 -11.49 -21.92
C TYR A 187 -3.06 -12.15 -21.59
N THR A 188 -3.82 -11.58 -20.65
CA THR A 188 -5.10 -12.14 -20.20
C THR A 188 -6.11 -12.24 -21.34
N ARG A 189 -6.20 -11.22 -22.21
CA ARG A 189 -7.07 -11.25 -23.39
C ARG A 189 -6.66 -12.32 -24.39
N SER A 190 -5.36 -12.60 -24.56
CA SER A 190 -4.89 -13.68 -25.41
C SER A 190 -5.30 -15.05 -24.86
N GLU A 191 -5.28 -15.24 -23.53
CA GLU A 191 -5.73 -16.48 -22.86
C GLU A 191 -7.26 -16.64 -22.98
N ILE A 192 -8.04 -15.56 -22.80
CA ILE A 192 -9.49 -15.58 -23.02
C ILE A 192 -9.80 -16.02 -24.46
N SER A 193 -9.13 -15.44 -25.45
CA SER A 193 -9.33 -15.79 -26.86
C SER A 193 -8.92 -17.24 -27.17
N ARG A 194 -7.91 -17.76 -26.48
CA ARG A 194 -7.50 -19.17 -26.59
C ARG A 194 -8.58 -20.12 -26.07
N LEU A 195 -9.15 -19.81 -24.91
CA LEU A 195 -10.23 -20.61 -24.31
C LEU A 195 -11.53 -20.54 -25.12
N GLU A 196 -11.87 -19.40 -25.66
CA GLU A 196 -13.06 -19.24 -26.53
C GLU A 196 -12.98 -20.12 -27.77
N ARG A 197 -11.82 -20.22 -28.41
CA ARG A 197 -11.57 -21.12 -29.53
C ARG A 197 -11.65 -22.60 -29.15
N GLY A 198 -11.21 -22.95 -27.93
CA GLY A 198 -11.18 -24.31 -27.39
C GLY A 198 -12.53 -24.82 -26.86
N LYS A 199 -13.63 -24.04 -26.96
CA LYS A 199 -14.94 -24.38 -26.40
C LYS A 199 -14.90 -24.74 -24.90
N SER A 200 -14.06 -24.02 -24.14
CA SER A 200 -13.90 -24.26 -22.70
C SER A 200 -15.16 -23.93 -21.89
N PRO A 201 -15.37 -24.54 -20.71
CA PRO A 201 -16.50 -24.28 -19.84
C PRO A 201 -16.67 -22.79 -19.50
N GLU A 202 -17.92 -22.35 -19.29
CA GLU A 202 -18.25 -20.96 -18.92
C GLU A 202 -17.52 -20.52 -17.63
N GLY A 203 -17.33 -21.41 -16.67
CA GLY A 203 -16.58 -21.16 -15.42
C GLY A 203 -15.16 -20.67 -15.65
N SER A 204 -14.45 -21.17 -16.67
CA SER A 204 -13.10 -20.71 -17.00
C SER A 204 -13.06 -19.28 -17.50
N ARG A 205 -14.11 -18.81 -18.18
CA ARG A 205 -14.23 -17.42 -18.64
C ARG A 205 -14.52 -16.47 -17.49
N ILE A 206 -15.34 -16.89 -16.54
CA ILE A 206 -15.64 -16.09 -15.32
C ILE A 206 -14.33 -15.91 -14.51
N ALA A 207 -13.57 -16.98 -14.32
CA ALA A 207 -12.29 -16.93 -13.62
C ALA A 207 -11.31 -15.97 -14.31
N LEU A 208 -11.13 -16.06 -15.63
CA LEU A 208 -10.24 -15.16 -16.38
C LEU A 208 -10.64 -13.68 -16.27
N ARG A 209 -11.94 -13.37 -16.27
CA ARG A 209 -12.41 -11.99 -16.05
C ARG A 209 -12.15 -11.51 -14.63
N ALA A 210 -12.28 -12.41 -13.64
CA ALA A 210 -11.93 -12.10 -12.27
C ALA A 210 -10.43 -11.81 -12.14
N TRP A 211 -9.56 -12.56 -12.82
CA TRP A 211 -8.11 -12.34 -12.85
C TRP A 211 -7.76 -11.02 -13.57
N GLU A 212 -8.34 -10.76 -14.77
CA GLU A 212 -8.15 -9.48 -15.47
C GLU A 212 -8.51 -8.29 -14.57
N SER A 213 -9.65 -8.38 -13.88
CA SER A 213 -10.09 -7.35 -12.94
C SER A 213 -9.14 -7.20 -11.74
N SER A 214 -8.61 -8.32 -11.21
CA SER A 214 -7.65 -8.33 -10.10
C SER A 214 -6.32 -7.69 -10.51
N TRP A 215 -5.81 -8.03 -11.70
CA TRP A 215 -4.59 -7.43 -12.25
C TRP A 215 -4.66 -5.91 -12.33
N VAL A 216 -5.79 -5.38 -12.80
CA VAL A 216 -5.97 -3.94 -13.01
C VAL A 216 -6.25 -3.19 -11.71
N ARG A 217 -7.03 -3.79 -10.80
CA ARG A 217 -7.56 -3.07 -9.63
C ARG A 217 -6.72 -3.20 -8.36
N GLY A 218 -5.82 -4.18 -8.30
CA GLY A 218 -5.06 -4.44 -7.07
C GLY A 218 -3.69 -5.06 -7.32
N TRP A 219 -3.62 -6.23 -7.97
CA TRP A 219 -2.39 -7.02 -8.01
C TRP A 219 -1.18 -6.30 -8.58
N MET A 220 -1.36 -5.50 -9.64
CA MET A 220 -0.25 -4.74 -10.21
C MET A 220 0.28 -3.70 -9.22
N ALA A 221 -0.61 -3.04 -8.47
CA ALA A 221 -0.20 -2.09 -7.44
C ALA A 221 0.61 -2.78 -6.34
N GLU A 222 0.13 -3.94 -5.84
CA GLU A 222 0.83 -4.72 -4.83
C GLU A 222 2.22 -5.16 -5.31
N PHE A 223 2.34 -5.65 -6.56
CA PHE A 223 3.65 -6.05 -7.12
C PHE A 223 4.61 -4.86 -7.25
N PHE A 224 4.13 -3.70 -7.66
CA PHE A 224 4.96 -2.51 -7.74
C PHE A 224 5.39 -2.01 -6.36
N CYS A 225 4.51 -2.08 -5.35
CA CYS A 225 4.84 -1.75 -3.97
C CYS A 225 5.84 -2.75 -3.37
N ASP A 226 5.65 -4.04 -3.60
CA ASP A 226 6.58 -5.11 -3.20
C ASP A 226 7.97 -4.90 -3.79
N LEU A 227 8.02 -4.62 -5.09
CA LEU A 227 9.28 -4.38 -5.80
C LEU A 227 9.96 -3.10 -5.33
N PHE A 228 9.21 -2.02 -5.14
CA PHE A 228 9.74 -0.79 -4.56
C PHE A 228 10.38 -1.03 -3.19
N ALA A 229 9.71 -1.79 -2.32
CA ALA A 229 10.25 -2.17 -1.02
C ALA A 229 11.56 -2.97 -1.18
N VAL A 230 11.58 -3.99 -2.05
CA VAL A 230 12.82 -4.75 -2.32
C VAL A 230 13.93 -3.86 -2.86
N PHE A 231 13.63 -2.93 -3.75
CA PHE A 231 14.65 -2.04 -4.33
C PHE A 231 15.23 -1.04 -3.32
N THR A 232 14.49 -0.72 -2.27
CA THR A 232 14.86 0.32 -1.30
C THR A 232 15.33 -0.22 0.05
N VAL A 233 14.78 -1.34 0.53
CA VAL A 233 15.22 -1.98 1.78
C VAL A 233 15.95 -3.32 1.55
N GLY A 234 15.77 -3.96 0.39
CA GLY A 234 16.44 -5.22 0.07
C GLY A 234 15.81 -6.46 0.66
N PRO A 235 16.63 -7.46 1.02
CA PRO A 235 16.18 -8.78 1.49
C PRO A 235 15.25 -8.73 2.70
N ALA A 236 15.37 -7.72 3.56
CA ALA A 236 14.54 -7.59 4.76
C ALA A 236 13.05 -7.61 4.44
N PHE A 237 12.61 -7.00 3.34
CA PHE A 237 11.20 -7.03 2.95
C PHE A 237 10.75 -8.42 2.48
N ALA A 238 11.56 -9.13 1.70
CA ALA A 238 11.21 -10.49 1.27
C ALA A 238 11.15 -11.47 2.46
N TRP A 239 12.00 -11.30 3.48
CA TRP A 239 11.91 -12.02 4.74
C TRP A 239 10.66 -11.64 5.55
N SER A 240 10.29 -10.34 5.60
CA SER A 240 9.07 -9.89 6.24
C SER A 240 7.83 -10.51 5.59
N HIS A 241 7.77 -10.51 4.25
CA HIS A 241 6.68 -11.15 3.51
C HIS A 241 6.58 -12.66 3.80
N LEU A 242 7.71 -13.40 3.79
CA LEU A 242 7.74 -14.82 4.16
C LEU A 242 7.18 -15.04 5.57
N HIS A 243 7.65 -14.24 6.53
CA HIS A 243 7.22 -14.32 7.93
C HIS A 243 5.73 -14.05 8.08
N LEU A 244 5.23 -13.01 7.42
CA LEU A 244 3.82 -12.62 7.46
C LEU A 244 2.92 -13.70 6.83
N SER A 245 3.33 -14.26 5.68
CA SER A 245 2.60 -15.33 5.01
C SER A 245 2.49 -16.58 5.89
N LEU A 246 3.56 -16.94 6.62
CA LEU A 246 3.53 -18.05 7.57
C LEU A 246 2.64 -17.78 8.78
N LYS A 247 2.62 -16.55 9.28
CA LYS A 247 1.76 -16.16 10.42
C LYS A 247 0.28 -16.14 10.06
N ARG A 248 -0.07 -15.63 8.88
CA ARG A 248 -1.45 -15.56 8.41
C ARG A 248 -2.00 -16.90 7.93
N GLY A 249 -1.14 -17.74 7.36
CA GLY A 249 -1.54 -18.99 6.75
C GLY A 249 -2.36 -18.79 5.48
N GLY A 250 -3.05 -19.86 5.06
CA GLY A 250 -3.83 -19.85 3.82
C GLY A 250 -3.12 -20.58 2.68
N ASP A 251 -3.81 -20.73 1.56
CA ASP A 251 -3.24 -21.34 0.35
C ASP A 251 -2.43 -20.29 -0.43
N PRO A 252 -1.09 -20.43 -0.51
CA PRO A 252 -0.22 -19.46 -1.18
C PRO A 252 -0.39 -19.43 -2.71
N PHE A 253 -1.17 -20.36 -3.28
CA PHE A 253 -1.44 -20.44 -4.72
C PHE A 253 -2.89 -20.08 -5.08
N GLN A 254 -3.70 -19.67 -4.11
CA GLN A 254 -5.12 -19.45 -4.34
C GLN A 254 -5.37 -18.32 -5.34
N VAL A 255 -6.05 -18.63 -6.44
CA VAL A 255 -6.54 -17.66 -7.42
C VAL A 255 -8.05 -17.48 -7.29
N PRO A 256 -8.59 -16.27 -7.51
CA PRO A 256 -10.02 -16.04 -7.41
C PRO A 256 -10.77 -16.73 -8.55
N ALA A 257 -11.89 -17.38 -8.24
CA ALA A 257 -12.71 -18.09 -9.22
C ALA A 257 -13.86 -17.22 -9.78
N TYR A 258 -14.40 -16.29 -9.00
CA TYR A 258 -15.66 -15.58 -9.33
C TYR A 258 -15.60 -14.07 -9.22
N SER A 259 -14.79 -13.53 -8.32
CA SER A 259 -14.70 -12.09 -8.05
C SER A 259 -13.24 -11.65 -8.00
N ALA A 260 -12.99 -10.37 -8.28
CA ALA A 260 -11.64 -9.82 -8.17
C ALA A 260 -11.13 -9.87 -6.72
N SER A 261 -9.83 -10.12 -6.57
CA SER A 261 -9.07 -10.00 -5.32
C SER A 261 -8.18 -8.76 -5.37
N SER A 262 -8.05 -8.07 -4.25
CA SER A 262 -7.14 -6.91 -4.12
C SER A 262 -5.67 -7.31 -4.02
N HIS A 263 -5.37 -8.47 -3.39
CA HIS A 263 -4.00 -8.93 -3.18
C HIS A 263 -3.71 -10.19 -4.01
N PRO A 264 -2.51 -10.27 -4.60
CA PRO A 264 -2.05 -11.48 -5.28
C PRO A 264 -1.79 -12.62 -4.26
N PRO A 265 -1.79 -13.90 -4.71
CA PRO A 265 -1.35 -15.01 -3.89
C PRO A 265 0.10 -14.84 -3.41
N ASP A 266 0.38 -15.28 -2.17
CA ASP A 266 1.70 -15.12 -1.55
C ASP A 266 2.84 -15.71 -2.38
N ASN A 267 2.62 -16.83 -3.08
CA ASN A 267 3.65 -17.40 -3.95
C ASN A 267 3.94 -16.52 -5.19
N ALA A 268 2.95 -15.82 -5.72
CA ALA A 268 3.17 -14.89 -6.81
C ALA A 268 3.95 -13.64 -6.32
N ARG A 269 3.59 -13.10 -5.15
CA ARG A 269 4.35 -12.03 -4.48
C ARG A 269 5.79 -12.47 -4.22
N MET A 270 6.01 -13.62 -3.59
CA MET A 270 7.35 -14.15 -3.36
C MET A 270 8.16 -14.28 -4.66
N SER A 271 7.54 -14.75 -5.74
CA SER A 271 8.22 -14.88 -7.03
C SER A 271 8.70 -13.53 -7.59
N VAL A 272 7.89 -12.48 -7.46
CA VAL A 272 8.25 -11.11 -7.86
C VAL A 272 9.35 -10.54 -6.96
N LEU A 273 9.28 -10.75 -5.65
CA LEU A 273 10.31 -10.32 -4.70
C LEU A 273 11.68 -10.94 -5.01
N LEU A 274 11.71 -12.24 -5.31
CA LEU A 274 12.95 -12.94 -5.68
C LEU A 274 13.54 -12.39 -6.99
N ASN A 275 12.71 -12.09 -7.99
CA ASN A 275 13.17 -11.43 -9.22
C ASN A 275 13.74 -10.03 -8.91
N GLY A 276 13.07 -9.25 -8.08
CA GLY A 276 13.54 -7.93 -7.64
C GLY A 276 14.89 -7.99 -6.93
N LEU A 277 15.08 -8.94 -6.03
CA LEU A 277 16.37 -9.17 -5.33
C LEU A 277 17.50 -9.49 -6.31
N GLN A 278 17.23 -10.32 -7.33
CA GLN A 278 18.23 -10.62 -8.37
C GLN A 278 18.64 -9.38 -9.16
N LEU A 279 17.69 -8.50 -9.52
CA LEU A 279 17.96 -7.24 -10.20
C LEU A 279 18.81 -6.27 -9.36
N CYS A 280 18.67 -6.32 -8.03
CA CYS A 280 19.48 -5.52 -7.10
C CYS A 280 20.82 -6.18 -6.71
N GLY A 281 21.15 -7.35 -7.26
CA GLY A 281 22.43 -8.03 -6.98
C GLY A 281 22.42 -8.92 -5.73
N PHE A 282 21.26 -9.15 -5.08
CA PHE A 282 21.12 -10.01 -3.90
C PHE A 282 20.84 -11.48 -4.26
N ALA A 283 21.47 -12.02 -5.30
CA ALA A 283 21.20 -13.36 -5.82
C ALA A 283 21.35 -14.48 -4.78
N ASN A 284 22.37 -14.39 -3.92
CA ASN A 284 22.61 -15.37 -2.85
C ASN A 284 21.47 -15.37 -1.83
N GLU A 285 21.04 -14.19 -1.39
CA GLU A 285 19.95 -14.06 -0.43
C GLU A 285 18.60 -14.47 -1.06
N ALA A 286 18.36 -14.13 -2.32
CA ALA A 286 17.21 -14.61 -3.07
C ALA A 286 17.14 -16.15 -3.10
N SER A 287 18.27 -16.82 -3.32
CA SER A 287 18.35 -18.29 -3.32
C SER A 287 18.01 -18.87 -1.94
N ARG A 288 18.55 -18.27 -0.87
CA ARG A 288 18.29 -18.68 0.52
C ARG A 288 16.82 -18.49 0.90
N ILE A 289 16.21 -17.37 0.55
CA ILE A 289 14.77 -17.09 0.78
C ILE A 289 13.93 -18.08 -0.01
N GLN A 290 14.27 -18.36 -1.26
CA GLN A 290 13.56 -19.32 -2.10
C GLN A 290 13.59 -20.74 -1.51
N GLU A 291 14.73 -21.18 -0.98
CA GLU A 291 14.85 -22.49 -0.34
C GLU A 291 13.97 -22.57 0.91
N MET A 292 14.00 -21.53 1.75
CA MET A 292 13.16 -21.47 2.95
C MET A 292 11.67 -21.46 2.57
N TRP A 293 11.27 -20.67 1.59
CA TRP A 293 9.89 -20.61 1.09
C TRP A 293 9.39 -21.97 0.61
N ARG A 294 10.20 -22.67 -0.21
CA ARG A 294 9.87 -24.03 -0.68
C ARG A 294 9.73 -25.02 0.48
N SER A 295 10.62 -24.94 1.47
CA SER A 295 10.53 -25.76 2.68
C SER A 295 9.25 -25.50 3.46
N CYS A 296 8.82 -24.26 3.57
CA CYS A 296 7.57 -23.91 4.23
C CYS A 296 6.34 -24.43 3.48
N ILE A 297 6.27 -24.21 2.16
CA ILE A 297 5.17 -24.70 1.32
C ILE A 297 5.04 -26.23 1.41
N SER A 298 6.16 -26.95 1.34
CA SER A 298 6.15 -28.41 1.41
C SER A 298 5.59 -28.95 2.73
N ARG A 299 5.69 -28.19 3.83
CA ARG A 299 5.16 -28.57 5.15
C ARG A 299 3.66 -28.33 5.30
N VAL A 300 3.11 -27.36 4.57
CA VAL A 300 1.66 -27.08 4.61
C VAL A 300 0.89 -27.87 3.55
N CYS A 301 1.59 -28.66 2.72
CA CYS A 301 1.01 -29.56 1.72
C CYS A 301 0.10 -28.89 0.69
N TYR A 302 0.33 -27.61 0.36
CA TYR A 302 -0.35 -26.95 -0.74
C TYR A 302 0.39 -27.19 -2.06
N GLU A 303 -0.37 -27.44 -3.12
CA GLU A 303 0.15 -27.62 -4.47
C GLU A 303 -0.47 -26.58 -5.42
N SER A 304 0.36 -26.05 -6.31
CA SER A 304 -0.10 -25.12 -7.31
C SER A 304 -0.99 -25.81 -8.35
N GLN A 305 -2.17 -25.28 -8.56
CA GLN A 305 -3.10 -25.74 -9.59
C GLN A 305 -2.72 -25.18 -10.97
N PRO A 306 -3.14 -25.82 -12.08
CA PRO A 306 -2.89 -25.29 -13.44
C PRO A 306 -3.31 -23.84 -13.63
N ASP A 307 -4.43 -23.43 -13.06
CA ASP A 307 -4.97 -22.07 -13.13
C ASP A 307 -4.02 -21.04 -12.55
N TYR A 308 -3.30 -21.39 -11.47
CA TYR A 308 -2.27 -20.51 -10.90
C TYR A 308 -1.15 -20.20 -11.93
N HIS A 309 -0.68 -21.22 -12.65
CA HIS A 309 0.39 -21.05 -13.64
C HIS A 309 -0.05 -20.27 -14.88
N VAL A 310 -1.33 -20.39 -15.25
CA VAL A 310 -1.94 -19.55 -16.29
C VAL A 310 -2.09 -18.12 -15.79
N CYS A 311 -2.51 -17.92 -14.55
CA CYS A 311 -2.71 -16.59 -13.99
C CYS A 311 -1.38 -15.84 -13.76
N PHE A 312 -0.33 -16.54 -13.32
CA PHE A 312 0.98 -15.99 -12.96
C PHE A 312 2.13 -16.68 -13.70
N PRO A 313 2.25 -16.53 -15.04
CA PRO A 313 3.35 -17.12 -15.77
C PRO A 313 4.68 -16.43 -15.40
N LYS A 314 5.72 -17.24 -15.19
CA LYS A 314 7.03 -16.75 -14.73
C LYS A 314 7.60 -15.61 -15.57
N GLY A 315 7.47 -15.71 -16.90
CA GLY A 315 7.97 -14.67 -17.80
C GLY A 315 7.26 -13.31 -17.62
N LEU A 316 5.95 -13.32 -17.31
CA LEU A 316 5.20 -12.10 -17.03
C LEU A 316 5.68 -11.47 -15.71
N LEU A 317 5.83 -12.26 -14.63
CA LEU A 317 6.31 -11.77 -13.34
C LEU A 317 7.73 -11.20 -13.43
N SER A 318 8.62 -11.84 -14.19
CA SER A 318 9.98 -11.31 -14.43
C SER A 318 9.93 -9.97 -15.18
N ARG A 319 9.06 -9.86 -16.19
CA ARG A 319 8.92 -8.62 -16.95
C ARG A 319 8.36 -7.47 -16.11
N ILE A 320 7.39 -7.76 -15.22
CA ILE A 320 6.87 -6.78 -14.25
C ILE A 320 8.01 -6.28 -13.34
N ALA A 321 8.86 -7.20 -12.83
CA ALA A 321 9.99 -6.80 -11.99
C ALA A 321 11.00 -5.91 -12.73
N GLU A 322 11.31 -6.20 -13.99
CA GLU A 322 12.16 -5.34 -14.82
C GLU A 322 11.57 -3.94 -15.03
N MET A 323 10.27 -3.85 -15.33
CA MET A 323 9.59 -2.57 -15.56
C MET A 323 9.57 -1.73 -14.27
N ALA A 324 9.23 -2.31 -13.13
CA ALA A 324 9.26 -1.62 -11.86
C ALA A 324 10.69 -1.15 -11.50
N PHE A 325 11.72 -1.95 -11.81
CA PHE A 325 13.13 -1.59 -11.58
C PHE A 325 13.54 -0.38 -12.44
N ILE A 326 13.16 -0.37 -13.71
CA ILE A 326 13.39 0.77 -14.61
C ILE A 326 12.72 2.02 -14.04
N GLY A 327 11.43 1.94 -13.70
CA GLY A 327 10.68 3.06 -13.15
C GLY A 327 11.28 3.61 -11.85
N ALA A 328 11.72 2.74 -10.94
CA ALA A 328 12.38 3.15 -9.69
C ALA A 328 13.70 3.88 -9.95
N LYS A 329 14.49 3.44 -10.93
CA LYS A 329 15.72 4.13 -11.35
C LYS A 329 15.43 5.50 -11.99
N ASP A 330 14.41 5.56 -12.82
CA ASP A 330 14.09 6.77 -13.59
C ASP A 330 13.56 7.91 -12.70
N ILE A 331 12.98 7.59 -11.54
CA ILE A 331 12.60 8.58 -10.52
C ILE A 331 13.74 8.86 -9.50
N ASN A 332 14.98 8.43 -9.78
CA ASN A 332 16.19 8.69 -8.99
C ASN A 332 16.13 8.24 -7.51
N ILE A 333 15.40 7.17 -7.22
CA ILE A 333 15.40 6.56 -5.89
C ILE A 333 16.77 5.94 -5.59
N ASN A 334 17.26 6.12 -4.38
CA ASN A 334 18.44 5.40 -3.91
C ASN A 334 18.09 3.91 -3.73
N LEU A 335 18.62 3.07 -4.61
CA LEU A 335 18.49 1.63 -4.49
C LEU A 335 19.42 1.11 -3.39
N VAL A 336 18.95 0.13 -2.63
CA VAL A 336 19.76 -0.55 -1.61
C VAL A 336 20.94 -1.26 -2.26
N THR A 337 22.10 -1.20 -1.59
CA THR A 337 23.34 -1.87 -2.03
C THR A 337 23.93 -2.75 -0.94
N LEU A 338 24.71 -3.76 -1.33
CA LEU A 338 25.42 -4.67 -0.39
C LEU A 338 26.41 -3.96 0.54
N GLY A 339 26.83 -2.75 0.21
CA GLY A 339 27.85 -1.99 0.96
C GLY A 339 27.28 -1.00 1.99
N ASP A 340 25.98 -0.81 2.04
CA ASP A 340 25.34 0.12 2.96
C ASP A 340 25.37 -0.41 4.40
N VAL A 341 25.96 0.36 5.31
CA VAL A 341 26.11 -0.07 6.73
C VAL A 341 25.48 0.89 7.74
N LYS A 342 25.05 2.07 7.30
CA LYS A 342 24.54 3.14 8.20
C LYS A 342 23.07 3.47 8.01
N THR A 343 22.42 2.94 6.98
CA THR A 343 21.02 3.24 6.67
C THR A 343 20.06 2.43 7.55
N VAL A 344 18.81 2.88 7.64
CA VAL A 344 17.74 2.10 8.28
C VAL A 344 17.60 0.76 7.57
N ALA A 345 17.66 0.74 6.24
CA ALA A 345 17.62 -0.49 5.44
C ALA A 345 18.69 -1.50 5.86
N SER A 346 19.95 -1.07 6.06
CA SER A 346 21.03 -1.96 6.49
C SER A 346 20.79 -2.56 7.87
N LYS A 347 20.24 -1.77 8.80
CA LYS A 347 19.90 -2.24 10.15
C LYS A 347 18.74 -3.25 10.12
N LEU A 348 17.75 -3.06 9.24
CA LEU A 348 16.63 -4.00 9.07
C LEU A 348 17.10 -5.32 8.42
N ASN A 349 18.02 -5.27 7.47
CA ASN A 349 18.65 -6.48 6.93
C ASN A 349 19.45 -7.22 8.02
N LYS A 350 20.19 -6.47 8.85
CA LYS A 350 20.90 -7.03 10.00
C LYS A 350 19.97 -7.67 11.02
N ALA A 351 18.76 -7.11 11.23
CA ALA A 351 17.76 -7.72 12.10
C ALA A 351 17.40 -9.14 11.64
N TRP A 352 17.16 -9.32 10.35
CA TRP A 352 16.83 -10.63 9.77
C TRP A 352 18.01 -11.60 9.81
N GLU A 353 19.25 -11.14 9.59
CA GLU A 353 20.44 -11.97 9.81
C GLU A 353 20.53 -12.48 11.24
N LEU A 354 20.38 -11.60 12.23
CA LEU A 354 20.41 -11.94 13.66
C LEU A 354 19.27 -12.89 14.05
N PHE A 355 18.08 -12.67 13.50
CA PHE A 355 16.95 -13.57 13.70
C PHE A 355 17.26 -14.98 13.24
N TRP A 356 17.79 -15.16 12.02
CA TRP A 356 18.11 -16.48 11.47
C TRP A 356 19.33 -17.13 12.11
N GLN A 357 20.21 -16.35 12.73
CA GLN A 357 21.34 -16.92 13.52
C GLN A 357 20.85 -17.57 14.82
N ASP A 358 19.91 -16.95 15.51
CA ASP A 358 19.38 -17.46 16.79
C ASP A 358 17.99 -16.90 17.05
N PRO A 359 16.93 -17.51 16.46
CA PRO A 359 15.55 -17.04 16.62
C PRO A 359 15.09 -17.02 18.09
N ALA A 360 15.58 -17.93 18.93
CA ALA A 360 15.16 -18.04 20.33
C ALA A 360 15.65 -16.86 21.18
N GLN A 361 16.82 -16.30 20.85
CA GLN A 361 17.42 -15.17 21.58
C GLN A 361 17.21 -13.83 20.89
N PHE A 362 16.54 -13.81 19.74
CA PHE A 362 16.41 -12.60 18.93
C PHE A 362 15.74 -11.45 19.69
N SER A 363 14.66 -11.71 20.44
CA SER A 363 13.92 -10.68 21.19
C SER A 363 14.81 -9.89 22.19
N VAL A 364 15.86 -10.51 22.70
CA VAL A 364 16.82 -9.84 23.58
C VAL A 364 17.74 -8.91 22.78
N ARG A 365 18.21 -9.38 21.60
CA ARG A 365 19.09 -8.62 20.69
C ARG A 365 18.35 -7.49 20.00
N GLU A 366 17.07 -7.70 19.69
CA GLU A 366 16.21 -6.74 19.01
C GLU A 366 16.09 -5.40 19.76
N LYS A 367 16.08 -5.42 21.10
CA LYS A 367 15.98 -4.19 21.90
C LYS A 367 17.12 -3.21 21.63
N ALA A 368 18.35 -3.67 21.56
CA ALA A 368 19.50 -2.83 21.22
C ALA A 368 19.41 -2.32 19.76
N LEU A 369 19.02 -3.20 18.84
CA LEU A 369 18.88 -2.85 17.44
C LEU A 369 17.76 -1.82 17.20
N MET A 370 16.65 -1.92 17.92
CA MET A 370 15.57 -0.92 17.84
C MET A 370 16.04 0.46 18.31
N THR A 371 16.87 0.53 19.34
CA THR A 371 17.50 1.78 19.74
C THR A 371 18.37 2.35 18.61
N GLU A 372 19.20 1.54 17.97
CA GLU A 372 20.00 1.96 16.81
C GLU A 372 19.14 2.39 15.61
N ILE A 373 18.02 1.70 15.36
CA ILE A 373 17.10 2.05 14.27
C ILE A 373 16.45 3.40 14.52
N PHE A 374 16.06 3.72 15.73
CA PHE A 374 15.35 4.97 16.03
C PHE A 374 16.27 6.16 16.33
N GLU A 375 17.45 5.96 16.93
CA GLU A 375 18.33 7.03 17.41
C GLU A 375 19.54 7.30 16.49
N GLY A 376 19.88 6.37 15.60
CA GLY A 376 20.99 6.48 14.64
C GLY A 376 20.56 6.97 13.31
#